data_fd229610512bff6508f262a2619ba795
#
_entry.id   fd229610512bff6508f262a2619ba795
#
_cell.length_a   1.000
_cell.length_b   1.000
_cell.length_c   1.000
_cell.angle_alpha   90.00
_cell.angle_beta   90.00
_cell.angle_gamma   90.00
#
_symmetry.space_group_name_H-M   'P 1'
#
loop_
_entity.id
_entity.type
_entity.pdbx_description
1 polymer ?
#
loop_
_entity_poly.entity_id
_entity_poly.type
_entity_poly.pdbx_seq_one_letter_code
_entity_poly.pdbx_strand_id
1 'polypeptide(L)'
;MAKLVDPWDHHDWSSQRYVNQWAEGQDKREAEREEIFRLIARTLSDDSQAPLKILDLGAGYGALTQFLLTHFPNASALCQDGSEEMTKLGRQRMEHLTGCFDYVLCDFSKSGWRRKIKGPFDAVVSAIAIHNVRSPEIIKSIYHETFSLVKTGGRFLNFDRMTPSKQDQLTWLEQAGFSDVQCFWDGGRRALVGGYRK
;
A
#
# COMPACT_ATOMS: atom_id res chain seq x y z
N MET A 1 28.76 -9.11 -19.54
CA MET A 1 28.17 -8.16 -18.57
C MET A 1 27.48 -8.96 -17.50
N ALA A 2 28.03 -9.00 -16.27
CA ALA A 2 27.39 -9.67 -15.15
C ALA A 2 26.08 -8.90 -14.81
N LYS A 3 24.93 -9.59 -14.81
CA LYS A 3 23.69 -9.04 -14.26
C LYS A 3 24.01 -8.64 -12.82
N LEU A 4 23.86 -7.36 -12.49
CA LEU A 4 23.78 -6.92 -11.11
C LEU A 4 22.57 -7.65 -10.50
N VAL A 5 22.85 -8.69 -9.74
CA VAL A 5 21.84 -9.38 -8.94
C VAL A 5 21.40 -8.35 -7.90
N ASP A 6 20.13 -7.95 -7.94
CA ASP A 6 19.55 -7.13 -6.87
C ASP A 6 19.76 -7.90 -5.55
N PRO A 7 20.51 -7.37 -4.59
CA PRO A 7 20.76 -8.06 -3.32
C PRO A 7 19.47 -8.40 -2.56
N TRP A 8 18.32 -7.88 -3.02
CA TRP A 8 16.99 -8.11 -2.48
C TRP A 8 16.16 -9.12 -3.28
N ASP A 9 16.80 -9.88 -4.18
CA ASP A 9 16.13 -10.84 -5.07
C ASP A 9 15.48 -12.02 -4.32
N HIS A 10 15.81 -12.20 -3.05
CA HIS A 10 15.30 -13.25 -2.17
C HIS A 10 14.73 -12.67 -0.88
N HIS A 11 13.56 -12.02 -0.98
CA HIS A 11 12.82 -11.59 0.19
C HIS A 11 12.24 -12.80 0.93
N ASP A 12 12.78 -13.13 2.09
CA ASP A 12 12.22 -14.15 2.97
C ASP A 12 11.26 -13.51 4.00
N TRP A 13 10.07 -13.18 3.53
CA TRP A 13 9.02 -12.58 4.38
C TRP A 13 8.49 -13.53 5.46
N SER A 14 8.89 -14.81 5.47
CA SER A 14 8.58 -15.78 6.51
C SER A 14 9.60 -15.79 7.65
N SER A 15 10.75 -15.14 7.46
CA SER A 15 11.83 -15.06 8.44
C SER A 15 11.70 -13.82 9.31
N GLN A 16 11.49 -14.00 10.61
CA GLN A 16 11.48 -12.94 11.61
C GLN A 16 12.78 -12.09 11.55
N ARG A 17 13.92 -12.77 11.42
CA ARG A 17 15.22 -12.09 11.32
C ARG A 17 15.29 -11.18 10.10
N TYR A 18 14.83 -11.68 8.96
CA TYR A 18 14.81 -10.90 7.72
C TYR A 18 13.88 -9.71 7.84
N VAL A 19 12.66 -9.92 8.34
CA VAL A 19 11.66 -8.87 8.56
C VAL A 19 12.19 -7.76 9.46
N ASN A 20 12.84 -8.11 10.57
CA ASN A 20 13.42 -7.13 11.49
C ASN A 20 14.54 -6.31 10.82
N GLN A 21 15.48 -6.96 10.13
CA GLN A 21 16.56 -6.27 9.42
C GLN A 21 16.03 -5.34 8.31
N TRP A 22 15.00 -5.80 7.60
CA TRP A 22 14.37 -4.99 6.55
C TRP A 22 13.67 -3.76 7.18
N ALA A 23 12.91 -3.95 8.25
CA ALA A 23 12.22 -2.87 8.95
C ALA A 23 13.20 -1.81 9.48
N GLU A 24 14.29 -2.22 10.13
CA GLU A 24 15.36 -1.32 10.59
C GLU A 24 15.97 -0.51 9.42
N GLY A 25 16.15 -1.16 8.25
CA GLY A 25 16.60 -0.50 7.04
C GLY A 25 15.61 0.54 6.51
N GLN A 26 14.31 0.30 6.68
CA GLN A 26 13.26 1.25 6.31
C GLN A 26 13.16 2.40 7.31
N ASP A 27 13.35 2.15 8.59
CA ASP A 27 13.30 3.18 9.63
C ASP A 27 14.39 4.25 9.42
N LYS A 28 15.58 3.84 8.96
CA LYS A 28 16.66 4.77 8.57
C LYS A 28 16.30 5.73 7.41
N ARG A 29 15.23 5.43 6.69
CA ARG A 29 14.69 6.23 5.57
C ARG A 29 13.35 6.86 5.90
N GLU A 30 13.02 6.98 7.17
CA GLU A 30 11.72 7.50 7.61
C GLU A 30 11.46 8.91 7.06
N ALA A 31 12.42 9.81 7.15
CA ALA A 31 12.30 11.18 6.65
C ALA A 31 11.99 11.25 5.14
N GLU A 32 12.60 10.37 4.32
CA GLU A 32 12.32 10.30 2.88
C GLU A 32 10.88 9.85 2.58
N ARG A 33 10.33 8.98 3.43
CA ARG A 33 8.98 8.45 3.26
C ARG A 33 7.92 9.40 3.79
N GLU A 34 8.24 10.14 4.84
CA GLU A 34 7.30 11.02 5.51
C GLU A 34 6.75 12.10 4.56
N GLU A 35 7.56 12.64 3.68
CA GLU A 35 7.12 13.60 2.66
C GLU A 35 6.05 13.01 1.74
N ILE A 36 6.28 11.76 1.27
CA ILE A 36 5.31 11.06 0.42
C ILE A 36 4.05 10.68 1.22
N PHE A 37 4.19 10.27 2.47
CA PHE A 37 3.05 9.95 3.32
C PHE A 37 2.18 11.18 3.60
N ARG A 38 2.80 12.35 3.79
CA ARG A 38 2.08 13.64 3.86
C ARG A 38 1.34 13.96 2.56
N LEU A 39 1.95 13.70 1.41
CA LEU A 39 1.30 13.87 0.12
C LEU A 39 0.11 12.92 -0.03
N ILE A 40 0.27 11.64 0.34
CA ILE A 40 -0.84 10.67 0.37
C ILE A 40 -1.97 11.22 1.26
N ALA A 41 -1.67 11.61 2.50
CA ALA A 41 -2.68 12.12 3.44
C ALA A 41 -3.45 13.32 2.85
N ARG A 42 -2.76 14.34 2.33
CA ARG A 42 -3.40 15.51 1.69
C ARG A 42 -4.25 15.11 0.47
N THR A 43 -3.79 14.11 -0.29
CA THR A 43 -4.56 13.59 -1.43
C THR A 43 -5.83 12.88 -0.95
N LEU A 44 -5.82 12.26 0.24
CA LEU A 44 -7.00 11.59 0.79
C LEU A 44 -8.05 12.60 1.29
N SER A 45 -7.65 13.60 2.07
CA SER A 45 -8.56 14.62 2.59
C SER A 45 -7.77 15.84 3.09
N ASP A 46 -8.33 17.03 2.90
CA ASP A 46 -7.86 18.27 3.53
C ASP A 46 -8.37 18.42 4.97
N ASP A 47 -9.41 17.66 5.36
CA ASP A 47 -9.94 17.62 6.71
C ASP A 47 -9.23 16.53 7.53
N SER A 48 -8.39 16.93 8.47
CA SER A 48 -7.69 16.01 9.37
C SER A 48 -8.62 15.26 10.34
N GLN A 49 -9.87 15.70 10.50
CA GLN A 49 -10.88 15.02 11.32
C GLN A 49 -11.76 14.05 10.51
N ALA A 50 -11.48 13.89 9.22
CA ALA A 50 -12.25 12.99 8.36
C ALA A 50 -12.28 11.54 8.90
N PRO A 51 -13.45 10.93 9.09
CA PRO A 51 -13.58 9.57 9.64
C PRO A 51 -13.38 8.53 8.52
N LEU A 52 -12.19 8.48 7.96
CA LEU A 52 -11.86 7.63 6.82
C LEU A 52 -11.78 6.15 7.22
N LYS A 53 -12.37 5.29 6.41
CA LYS A 53 -12.13 3.85 6.45
C LYS A 53 -11.08 3.50 5.39
N ILE A 54 -9.89 3.12 5.82
CA ILE A 54 -8.71 2.94 4.96
C ILE A 54 -8.38 1.44 4.83
N LEU A 55 -8.00 1.01 3.63
CA LEU A 55 -7.33 -0.27 3.40
C LEU A 55 -5.89 0.00 2.97
N ASP A 56 -4.92 -0.57 3.70
CA ASP A 56 -3.50 -0.55 3.34
C ASP A 56 -3.09 -1.91 2.76
N LEU A 57 -2.77 -1.93 1.45
CA LEU A 57 -2.41 -3.14 0.70
C LEU A 57 -0.90 -3.39 0.75
N GLY A 58 -0.50 -4.53 1.30
CA GLY A 58 0.89 -4.84 1.56
C GLY A 58 1.45 -3.94 2.65
N ALA A 59 0.70 -3.77 3.73
CA ALA A 59 0.98 -2.83 4.80
C ALA A 59 2.32 -3.07 5.52
N GLY A 60 2.87 -4.29 5.41
CA GLY A 60 4.09 -4.66 6.11
C GLY A 60 3.95 -4.47 7.61
N TYR A 61 4.92 -3.78 8.22
CA TYR A 61 4.86 -3.43 9.65
C TYR A 61 4.01 -2.17 9.96
N GLY A 62 3.23 -1.68 9.00
CA GLY A 62 2.22 -0.65 9.23
C GLY A 62 2.70 0.79 9.19
N ALA A 63 3.87 1.10 8.61
CA ALA A 63 4.43 2.45 8.62
C ALA A 63 3.50 3.51 8.00
N LEU A 64 2.88 3.22 6.85
CA LEU A 64 1.92 4.13 6.22
C LEU A 64 0.63 4.22 7.05
N THR A 65 0.10 3.09 7.49
CA THR A 65 -1.09 3.06 8.35
C THR A 65 -0.89 3.86 9.63
N GLN A 66 0.23 3.69 10.33
CA GLN A 66 0.56 4.45 11.54
C GLN A 66 0.56 5.95 11.28
N PHE A 67 1.22 6.37 10.19
CA PHE A 67 1.23 7.77 9.78
C PHE A 67 -0.18 8.31 9.53
N LEU A 68 -0.99 7.56 8.75
CA LEU A 68 -2.34 7.99 8.39
C LEU A 68 -3.28 8.05 9.60
N LEU A 69 -3.23 7.10 10.51
CA LEU A 69 -4.06 7.11 11.74
C LEU A 69 -3.62 8.20 12.73
N THR A 70 -2.34 8.58 12.74
CA THR A 70 -1.87 9.74 13.52
C THR A 70 -2.35 11.05 12.89
N HIS A 71 -2.39 11.13 11.56
CA HIS A 71 -2.85 12.32 10.82
C HIS A 71 -4.38 12.47 10.83
N PHE A 72 -5.13 11.36 10.80
CA PHE A 72 -6.59 11.28 10.82
C PHE A 72 -7.06 10.52 12.07
N PRO A 73 -7.15 11.16 13.23
CA PRO A 73 -7.43 10.48 14.50
C PRO A 73 -8.82 9.81 14.57
N ASN A 74 -9.74 10.21 13.68
CA ASN A 74 -11.07 9.60 13.56
C ASN A 74 -11.14 8.49 12.50
N ALA A 75 -10.04 8.18 11.83
CA ALA A 75 -9.98 7.12 10.83
C ALA A 75 -9.84 5.73 11.45
N SER A 76 -10.18 4.73 10.64
CA SER A 76 -9.88 3.33 10.93
C SER A 76 -9.18 2.68 9.73
N ALA A 77 -8.34 1.69 9.99
CA ALA A 77 -7.59 1.01 8.94
C ALA A 77 -7.71 -0.51 9.02
N LEU A 78 -7.78 -1.14 7.86
CA LEU A 78 -7.52 -2.56 7.69
C LEU A 78 -6.18 -2.71 6.96
N CYS A 79 -5.21 -3.33 7.61
CA CYS A 79 -3.91 -3.65 7.04
C CYS A 79 -3.98 -5.03 6.40
N GLN A 80 -3.67 -5.13 5.12
CA GLN A 80 -3.52 -6.42 4.45
C GLN A 80 -2.04 -6.71 4.23
N ASP A 81 -1.58 -7.89 4.60
CA ASP A 81 -0.24 -8.38 4.25
C ASP A 81 -0.23 -9.90 4.05
N GLY A 82 0.73 -10.40 3.26
CA GLY A 82 0.96 -11.82 3.02
C GLY A 82 1.91 -12.47 4.04
N SER A 83 2.63 -11.67 4.82
CA SER A 83 3.62 -12.12 5.81
C SER A 83 3.06 -12.09 7.22
N GLU A 84 3.06 -13.26 7.86
CA GLU A 84 2.67 -13.37 9.27
C GLU A 84 3.64 -12.59 10.17
N GLU A 85 4.94 -12.62 9.86
CA GLU A 85 5.97 -11.95 10.65
C GLU A 85 5.87 -10.41 10.53
N MET A 86 5.54 -9.89 9.33
CA MET A 86 5.23 -8.47 9.15
C MET A 86 3.99 -8.06 9.95
N THR A 87 2.94 -8.88 9.90
CA THR A 87 1.71 -8.64 10.66
C THR A 87 1.96 -8.61 12.17
N LYS A 88 2.76 -9.52 12.70
CA LYS A 88 3.15 -9.53 14.12
C LYS A 88 3.92 -8.27 14.50
N LEU A 89 4.93 -7.91 13.71
CA LEU A 89 5.72 -6.70 13.94
C LEU A 89 4.86 -5.43 13.86
N GLY A 90 3.94 -5.37 12.89
CA GLY A 90 3.02 -4.24 12.73
C GLY A 90 2.08 -4.07 13.92
N ARG A 91 1.48 -5.15 14.41
CA ARG A 91 0.64 -5.11 15.63
C ARG A 91 1.44 -4.61 16.84
N GLN A 92 2.69 -5.05 17.01
CA GLN A 92 3.55 -4.60 18.08
C GLN A 92 3.89 -3.11 17.97
N ARG A 93 4.28 -2.64 16.78
CA ARG A 93 4.66 -1.23 16.55
C ARG A 93 3.49 -0.25 16.71
N MET A 94 2.30 -0.68 16.34
CA MET A 94 1.08 0.13 16.41
C MET A 94 0.21 -0.19 17.65
N GLU A 95 0.75 -0.81 18.69
CA GLU A 95 0.01 -1.16 19.92
C GLU A 95 -0.72 0.03 20.53
N HIS A 96 -0.10 1.22 20.47
CA HIS A 96 -0.69 2.48 20.94
C HIS A 96 -1.91 2.97 20.13
N LEU A 97 -2.17 2.39 18.96
CA LEU A 97 -3.32 2.64 18.08
C LEU A 97 -4.34 1.50 18.13
N THR A 98 -4.27 0.63 19.13
CA THR A 98 -5.20 -0.51 19.29
C THR A 98 -6.64 -0.04 19.25
N GLY A 99 -7.47 -0.71 18.45
CA GLY A 99 -8.87 -0.34 18.21
C GLY A 99 -9.10 0.54 16.97
N CYS A 100 -8.05 1.18 16.45
CA CYS A 100 -8.14 1.98 15.21
C CYS A 100 -7.71 1.18 13.97
N PHE A 101 -7.07 0.03 14.13
CA PHE A 101 -6.64 -0.81 13.01
C PHE A 101 -6.83 -2.30 13.30
N ASP A 102 -6.83 -3.09 12.23
CA ASP A 102 -6.71 -4.54 12.27
C ASP A 102 -5.87 -5.05 11.09
N TYR A 103 -5.43 -6.31 11.17
CA TYR A 103 -4.70 -7.00 10.11
C TYR A 103 -5.49 -8.17 9.55
N VAL A 104 -5.45 -8.32 8.22
CA VAL A 104 -5.89 -9.52 7.52
C VAL A 104 -4.69 -10.17 6.82
N LEU A 105 -4.40 -11.41 7.22
CA LEU A 105 -3.33 -12.20 6.61
C LEU A 105 -3.85 -12.84 5.32
N CYS A 106 -3.44 -12.30 4.18
CA CYS A 106 -3.68 -12.85 2.86
C CYS A 106 -2.68 -12.33 1.84
N ASP A 107 -2.33 -13.18 0.89
CA ASP A 107 -1.41 -12.83 -0.19
C ASP A 107 -2.22 -12.30 -1.39
N PHE A 108 -2.08 -11.02 -1.71
CA PHE A 108 -2.80 -10.38 -2.82
C PHE A 108 -2.34 -10.88 -4.21
N SER A 109 -1.21 -11.60 -4.29
CA SER A 109 -0.78 -12.25 -5.53
C SER A 109 -1.58 -13.52 -5.85
N LYS A 110 -2.35 -14.04 -4.91
CA LYS A 110 -3.15 -15.26 -5.07
C LYS A 110 -4.59 -14.95 -5.44
N SER A 111 -5.16 -15.77 -6.30
CA SER A 111 -6.57 -15.59 -6.68
C SER A 111 -7.49 -15.68 -5.46
N GLY A 112 -8.53 -14.84 -5.44
CA GLY A 112 -9.54 -14.83 -4.37
C GLY A 112 -9.11 -14.13 -3.07
N TRP A 113 -7.95 -13.49 -3.01
CA TRP A 113 -7.50 -12.72 -1.85
C TRP A 113 -8.54 -11.67 -1.41
N ARG A 114 -9.16 -11.03 -2.38
CA ARG A 114 -10.18 -9.99 -2.18
C ARG A 114 -11.36 -10.49 -1.34
N ARG A 115 -11.70 -11.78 -1.39
CA ARG A 115 -12.83 -12.36 -0.62
C ARG A 115 -12.61 -12.31 0.89
N LYS A 116 -11.37 -12.18 1.34
CA LYS A 116 -11.02 -12.03 2.76
C LYS A 116 -11.20 -10.60 3.28
N ILE A 117 -11.40 -9.63 2.38
CA ILE A 117 -11.47 -8.22 2.70
C ILE A 117 -12.88 -7.71 2.52
N LYS A 118 -13.46 -7.18 3.61
CA LYS A 118 -14.82 -6.64 3.62
C LYS A 118 -14.79 -5.13 3.43
N GLY A 119 -14.98 -4.68 2.17
CA GLY A 119 -15.15 -3.27 1.83
C GLY A 119 -16.60 -2.78 1.93
N PRO A 120 -16.94 -1.61 1.38
CA PRO A 120 -16.00 -0.71 0.72
C PRO A 120 -15.19 0.17 1.67
N PHE A 121 -14.14 0.81 1.13
CA PHE A 121 -13.25 1.73 1.84
C PHE A 121 -13.29 3.12 1.21
N ASP A 122 -13.11 4.17 2.03
CA ASP A 122 -12.96 5.55 1.57
C ASP A 122 -11.69 5.72 0.76
N ALA A 123 -10.65 5.05 1.20
CA ALA A 123 -9.35 5.02 0.55
C ALA A 123 -8.76 3.61 0.56
N VAL A 124 -8.14 3.22 -0.55
CA VAL A 124 -7.22 2.09 -0.60
C VAL A 124 -5.84 2.67 -0.91
N VAL A 125 -4.86 2.34 -0.08
CA VAL A 125 -3.48 2.82 -0.23
C VAL A 125 -2.52 1.64 -0.31
N SER A 126 -1.35 1.85 -0.91
CA SER A 126 -0.26 0.89 -0.92
C SER A 126 1.08 1.62 -0.97
N ALA A 127 2.09 1.14 -0.25
CA ALA A 127 3.43 1.73 -0.27
C ALA A 127 4.52 0.66 -0.38
N ILE A 128 5.27 0.67 -1.50
CA ILE A 128 6.43 -0.22 -1.75
C ILE A 128 6.08 -1.71 -1.59
N ALA A 129 4.95 -2.12 -2.12
CA ALA A 129 4.44 -3.48 -1.94
C ALA A 129 4.12 -4.20 -3.26
N ILE A 130 3.33 -3.60 -4.14
CA ILE A 130 2.77 -4.25 -5.34
C ILE A 130 3.87 -4.67 -6.32
N HIS A 131 4.96 -3.91 -6.45
CA HIS A 131 6.08 -4.25 -7.32
C HIS A 131 6.74 -5.61 -7.01
N ASN A 132 6.61 -6.11 -5.77
CA ASN A 132 7.17 -7.40 -5.37
C ASN A 132 6.52 -8.59 -6.10
N VAL A 133 5.33 -8.41 -6.65
CA VAL A 133 4.62 -9.45 -7.43
C VAL A 133 5.34 -9.78 -8.74
N ARG A 134 6.00 -8.82 -9.37
CA ARG A 134 6.81 -8.96 -10.60
C ARG A 134 6.07 -9.49 -11.84
N SER A 135 4.77 -9.78 -11.76
CA SER A 135 3.94 -10.20 -12.90
C SER A 135 2.99 -9.07 -13.28
N PRO A 136 3.09 -8.56 -14.52
CA PRO A 136 2.15 -7.56 -15.05
C PRO A 136 0.70 -8.01 -14.95
N GLU A 137 0.42 -9.29 -15.23
CA GLU A 137 -0.93 -9.85 -15.22
C GLU A 137 -1.51 -9.84 -13.80
N ILE A 138 -0.69 -10.17 -12.80
CA ILE A 138 -1.13 -10.17 -11.40
C ILE A 138 -1.31 -8.74 -10.93
N ILE A 139 -0.42 -7.78 -11.29
CA ILE A 139 -0.57 -6.35 -10.94
C ILE A 139 -1.88 -5.80 -11.51
N LYS A 140 -2.21 -6.11 -12.79
CA LYS A 140 -3.50 -5.73 -13.39
C LYS A 140 -4.69 -6.30 -12.61
N SER A 141 -4.60 -7.58 -12.22
CA SER A 141 -5.64 -8.22 -11.41
C SER A 141 -5.79 -7.54 -10.04
N ILE A 142 -4.68 -7.17 -9.38
CA ILE A 142 -4.70 -6.43 -8.12
C ILE A 142 -5.45 -5.11 -8.30
N TYR A 143 -5.17 -4.32 -9.34
CA TYR A 143 -5.85 -3.06 -9.59
C TYR A 143 -7.34 -3.24 -9.86
N HIS A 144 -7.70 -4.25 -10.66
CA HIS A 144 -9.10 -4.57 -10.93
C HIS A 144 -9.88 -4.98 -9.66
N GLU A 145 -9.30 -5.86 -8.84
CA GLU A 145 -9.91 -6.27 -7.58
C GLU A 145 -9.98 -5.13 -6.57
N THR A 146 -8.95 -4.27 -6.54
CA THR A 146 -8.89 -3.07 -5.68
C THR A 146 -9.99 -2.08 -6.03
N PHE A 147 -10.31 -1.89 -7.32
CA PHE A 147 -11.42 -1.03 -7.74
C PHE A 147 -12.73 -1.39 -7.05
N SER A 148 -13.01 -2.69 -6.90
CA SER A 148 -14.22 -3.16 -6.21
C SER A 148 -14.24 -2.90 -4.70
N LEU A 149 -13.08 -2.66 -4.10
CA LEU A 149 -12.93 -2.38 -2.66
C LEU A 149 -13.03 -0.88 -2.32
N VAL A 150 -12.79 0.00 -3.30
CA VAL A 150 -12.95 1.44 -3.13
C VAL A 150 -14.44 1.80 -3.22
N LYS A 151 -14.98 2.62 -2.34
CA LYS A 151 -16.36 3.11 -2.45
C LYS A 151 -16.51 4.13 -3.59
N THR A 152 -17.72 4.36 -4.07
CA THR A 152 -18.03 5.50 -4.96
C THR A 152 -17.62 6.80 -4.27
N GLY A 153 -16.90 7.67 -4.98
CA GLY A 153 -16.26 8.88 -4.44
C GLY A 153 -14.94 8.64 -3.71
N GLY A 154 -14.58 7.39 -3.46
CA GLY A 154 -13.30 7.03 -2.84
C GLY A 154 -12.15 6.98 -3.84
N ARG A 155 -10.96 6.68 -3.36
CA ARG A 155 -9.74 6.71 -4.18
C ARG A 155 -8.77 5.58 -3.87
N PHE A 156 -7.93 5.26 -4.86
CA PHE A 156 -6.78 4.38 -4.72
C PHE A 156 -5.50 5.16 -4.96
N LEU A 157 -4.50 4.96 -4.10
CA LEU A 157 -3.16 5.56 -4.21
C LEU A 157 -2.10 4.49 -4.02
N ASN A 158 -1.18 4.38 -4.97
CA ASN A 158 -0.04 3.46 -4.90
C ASN A 158 1.28 4.23 -5.02
N PHE A 159 2.05 4.25 -3.94
CA PHE A 159 3.42 4.73 -3.94
C PHE A 159 4.36 3.55 -4.12
N ASP A 160 4.96 3.39 -5.29
CA ASP A 160 5.74 2.20 -5.56
C ASP A 160 6.87 2.42 -6.57
N ARG A 161 7.69 1.38 -6.76
CA ARG A 161 8.61 1.27 -7.89
C ARG A 161 7.79 1.09 -9.17
N MET A 162 8.11 1.90 -10.18
CA MET A 162 7.43 1.83 -11.48
C MET A 162 8.04 0.71 -12.34
N THR A 163 7.74 -0.52 -11.96
CA THR A 163 8.12 -1.75 -12.66
C THR A 163 6.89 -2.65 -12.79
N PRO A 164 6.36 -2.85 -13.99
CA PRO A 164 6.74 -2.23 -15.25
C PRO A 164 6.51 -0.70 -15.24
N SER A 165 6.60 -0.04 -16.38
CA SER A 165 6.66 1.42 -16.48
C SER A 165 5.49 2.14 -15.78
N LYS A 166 5.71 3.38 -15.40
CA LYS A 166 4.65 4.25 -14.87
C LYS A 166 3.46 4.36 -15.83
N GLN A 167 3.73 4.46 -17.13
CA GLN A 167 2.67 4.56 -18.15
C GLN A 167 1.80 3.31 -18.19
N ASP A 168 2.41 2.13 -18.10
CA ASP A 168 1.65 0.87 -18.03
C ASP A 168 0.73 0.85 -16.80
N GLN A 169 1.25 1.25 -15.64
CA GLN A 169 0.46 1.25 -14.41
C GLN A 169 -0.71 2.25 -14.46
N LEU A 170 -0.51 3.46 -15.02
CA LEU A 170 -1.61 4.41 -15.24
C LEU A 170 -2.68 3.83 -16.17
N THR A 171 -2.27 3.24 -17.27
CA THR A 171 -3.19 2.58 -18.23
C THR A 171 -3.98 1.44 -17.55
N TRP A 172 -3.33 0.64 -16.71
CA TRP A 172 -4.00 -0.47 -16.01
C TRP A 172 -4.98 0.01 -14.94
N LEU A 173 -4.72 1.14 -14.30
CA LEU A 173 -5.68 1.77 -13.39
C LEU A 173 -6.93 2.24 -14.15
N GLU A 174 -6.75 2.87 -15.32
CA GLU A 174 -7.88 3.24 -16.19
C GLU A 174 -8.68 2.02 -16.63
N GLN A 175 -8.00 0.95 -17.08
CA GLN A 175 -8.63 -0.31 -17.48
C GLN A 175 -9.37 -1.01 -16.33
N ALA A 176 -8.91 -0.83 -15.09
CA ALA A 176 -9.59 -1.32 -13.90
C ALA A 176 -10.89 -0.55 -13.57
N GLY A 177 -11.10 0.62 -14.18
CA GLY A 177 -12.29 1.44 -14.02
C GLY A 177 -12.09 2.73 -13.21
N PHE A 178 -10.86 3.01 -12.74
CA PHE A 178 -10.58 4.26 -12.07
C PHE A 178 -10.67 5.46 -13.02
N SER A 179 -11.18 6.57 -12.54
CA SER A 179 -11.27 7.86 -13.21
C SER A 179 -10.23 8.82 -12.69
N ASP A 180 -9.94 9.90 -13.45
CA ASP A 180 -8.96 10.92 -13.09
C ASP A 180 -7.61 10.33 -12.66
N VAL A 181 -7.22 9.28 -13.40
CA VAL A 181 -5.96 8.55 -13.14
C VAL A 181 -4.78 9.46 -13.45
N GLN A 182 -3.87 9.61 -12.49
CA GLN A 182 -2.72 10.48 -12.63
C GLN A 182 -1.53 10.04 -11.77
N CYS A 183 -0.39 10.64 -12.08
CA CYS A 183 0.80 10.60 -11.25
C CYS A 183 0.82 11.85 -10.36
N PHE A 184 0.67 11.67 -9.05
CA PHE A 184 0.68 12.73 -8.06
C PHE A 184 2.09 13.17 -7.68
N TRP A 185 3.05 12.25 -7.82
CA TRP A 185 4.48 12.51 -7.59
C TRP A 185 5.33 11.55 -8.43
N ASP A 186 6.42 12.09 -8.98
CA ASP A 186 7.36 11.36 -9.83
C ASP A 186 8.80 11.57 -9.36
N GLY A 187 9.39 10.54 -8.78
CA GLY A 187 10.81 10.45 -8.39
C GLY A 187 11.64 9.60 -9.35
N GLY A 188 11.20 9.38 -10.57
CA GLY A 188 11.85 8.58 -11.58
C GLY A 188 11.64 7.07 -11.38
N ARG A 189 12.42 6.46 -10.49
CA ARG A 189 12.27 5.01 -10.19
C ARG A 189 11.03 4.68 -9.35
N ARG A 190 10.52 5.64 -8.60
CA ARG A 190 9.31 5.53 -7.77
C ARG A 190 8.35 6.63 -8.17
N ALA A 191 7.07 6.34 -8.06
CA ALA A 191 6.04 7.35 -8.24
C ALA A 191 4.85 7.09 -7.31
N LEU A 192 4.05 8.12 -7.07
CA LEU A 192 2.73 8.01 -6.48
C LEU A 192 1.71 8.13 -7.62
N VAL A 193 1.04 7.03 -7.90
CA VAL A 193 -0.01 6.96 -8.94
C VAL A 193 -1.33 6.59 -8.30
N GLY A 194 -2.44 6.93 -8.94
CA GLY A 194 -3.75 6.56 -8.43
C GLY A 194 -4.89 7.17 -9.22
N GLY A 195 -6.11 6.96 -8.71
CA GLY A 195 -7.34 7.46 -9.33
C GLY A 195 -8.53 7.35 -8.40
N TYR A 196 -9.68 7.76 -8.89
CA TYR A 196 -10.95 7.82 -8.17
C TYR A 196 -11.91 6.75 -8.68
N ARG A 197 -12.77 6.25 -7.82
CA ARG A 197 -13.97 5.51 -8.22
C ARG A 197 -15.15 6.48 -8.25
N LYS A 198 -15.60 6.84 -9.46
CA LYS A 198 -16.84 7.60 -9.70
C LYS A 198 -18.07 6.72 -9.62
#